data_f19a235fbbb73d15f2279f3da60b3a99
#
_entry.id   f19a235fbbb73d15f2279f3da60b3a99
#
_cell.length_a   1.000
_cell.length_b   1.000
_cell.length_c   1.000
_cell.angle_alpha   90.00
_cell.angle_beta   90.00
_cell.angle_gamma   90.00
#
_symmetry.space_group_name_H-M   'P 1'
#
loop_
_entity.id
_entity.type
_entity.pdbx_description
1 polymer ?
#
loop_
_entity_poly.entity_id
_entity_poly.type
_entity_poly.pdbx_seq_one_letter_code
_entity_poly.pdbx_strand_id
1 'polypeptide(L)'
;FWHDESMGAEYSVEEIPAELQAEAEEWRDKMLEALAECDDAIMEKYFDDPSTITEDEINAAIRKGTLAMQINPMTCGSSFKNKGVQTLLDAVCAFLPSPEDTPAIEGTDPSDPEKVVTRKPLFEEPLTALAFKIATDPYVGRLCFFRVYAGSLTAGSYVYNTRSGKKERISRLFQM
;
A
#
# COMPACT_ATOMS: atom_id res chain seq x y z
N PHE A 1 -14.64 -8.05 -19.89
CA PHE A 1 -15.06 -7.05 -20.91
C PHE A 1 -15.63 -5.81 -20.24
N TRP A 2 -15.18 -4.63 -20.65
CA TRP A 2 -15.66 -3.35 -20.14
C TRP A 2 -16.70 -2.78 -21.09
N HIS A 3 -17.84 -2.36 -20.56
CA HIS A 3 -18.93 -1.82 -21.36
C HIS A 3 -18.74 -0.33 -21.62
N ASP A 4 -18.59 0.04 -22.89
CA ASP A 4 -18.33 1.44 -23.30
C ASP A 4 -19.53 2.36 -22.99
N GLU A 5 -20.77 1.82 -23.00
CA GLU A 5 -22.01 2.55 -22.70
C GLU A 5 -22.06 3.07 -21.25
N SER A 6 -21.42 2.38 -20.32
CA SER A 6 -21.32 2.77 -18.90
C SER A 6 -20.10 3.62 -18.60
N MET A 7 -19.34 4.05 -19.61
CA MET A 7 -18.04 4.72 -19.45
C MET A 7 -17.09 3.98 -18.49
N GLY A 8 -17.06 2.65 -18.58
CA GLY A 8 -16.18 1.79 -17.79
C GLY A 8 -16.63 1.55 -16.34
N ALA A 9 -17.85 1.97 -15.96
CA ALA A 9 -18.38 1.68 -14.62
C ALA A 9 -18.81 0.22 -14.48
N GLU A 10 -19.25 -0.40 -15.57
CA GLU A 10 -19.70 -1.79 -15.60
C GLU A 10 -18.78 -2.65 -16.46
N TYR A 11 -18.56 -3.87 -16.00
CA TYR A 11 -17.82 -4.89 -16.75
C TYR A 11 -18.43 -6.27 -16.52
N SER A 12 -18.24 -7.17 -17.48
CA SER A 12 -18.57 -8.59 -17.36
C SER A 12 -17.31 -9.45 -17.33
N VAL A 13 -17.35 -10.51 -16.54
CA VAL A 13 -16.36 -11.56 -16.53
C VAL A 13 -16.85 -12.68 -17.44
N GLU A 14 -16.07 -13.03 -18.45
CA GLU A 14 -16.42 -14.01 -19.46
C GLU A 14 -15.29 -15.02 -19.62
N GLU A 15 -15.55 -16.13 -20.26
CA GLU A 15 -14.55 -17.13 -20.60
C GLU A 15 -13.50 -16.54 -21.55
N ILE A 16 -12.25 -17.02 -21.44
CA ILE A 16 -11.17 -16.60 -22.32
C ILE A 16 -11.49 -17.03 -23.76
N PRO A 17 -11.46 -16.13 -24.74
CA PRO A 17 -11.65 -16.51 -26.12
C PRO A 17 -10.69 -17.62 -26.56
N ALA A 18 -11.20 -18.59 -27.31
CA ALA A 18 -10.42 -19.79 -27.69
C ALA A 18 -9.10 -19.46 -28.41
N GLU A 19 -9.06 -18.35 -29.12
CA GLU A 19 -7.85 -17.85 -29.82
C GLU A 19 -6.76 -17.32 -28.87
N LEU A 20 -7.12 -16.92 -27.64
CA LEU A 20 -6.21 -16.39 -26.64
C LEU A 20 -5.91 -17.38 -25.51
N GLN A 21 -6.56 -18.55 -25.51
CA GLN A 21 -6.45 -19.50 -24.41
C GLN A 21 -5.02 -20.01 -24.23
N ALA A 22 -4.35 -20.40 -25.32
CA ALA A 22 -2.99 -20.92 -25.26
C ALA A 22 -1.99 -19.85 -24.75
N GLU A 23 -2.16 -18.60 -25.16
CA GLU A 23 -1.34 -17.49 -24.68
C GLU A 23 -1.61 -17.19 -23.20
N ALA A 24 -2.87 -17.24 -22.78
CA ALA A 24 -3.25 -17.02 -21.38
C ALA A 24 -2.68 -18.11 -20.46
N GLU A 25 -2.70 -19.37 -20.88
CA GLU A 25 -2.11 -20.49 -20.16
C GLU A 25 -0.58 -20.35 -20.04
N GLU A 26 0.12 -19.96 -21.10
CA GLU A 26 1.56 -19.70 -21.11
C GLU A 26 1.93 -18.58 -20.11
N TRP A 27 1.18 -17.46 -20.11
CA TRP A 27 1.45 -16.35 -19.19
C TRP A 27 1.09 -16.67 -17.75
N ARG A 28 0.04 -17.49 -17.53
CA ARG A 28 -0.30 -17.99 -16.20
C ARG A 28 0.82 -18.87 -15.65
N ASP A 29 1.38 -19.77 -16.46
CA ASP A 29 2.47 -20.63 -16.05
C ASP A 29 3.72 -19.82 -15.66
N LYS A 30 4.12 -18.85 -16.48
CA LYS A 30 5.22 -17.93 -16.18
C LYS A 30 4.98 -17.13 -14.88
N MET A 31 3.75 -16.75 -14.61
CA MET A 31 3.41 -16.06 -13.36
C MET A 31 3.58 -16.99 -12.16
N LEU A 32 3.09 -18.24 -12.26
CA LEU A 32 3.22 -19.23 -11.19
C LEU A 32 4.69 -19.61 -10.94
N GLU A 33 5.50 -19.75 -11.98
CA GLU A 33 6.95 -19.95 -11.88
C GLU A 33 7.62 -18.82 -11.09
N ALA A 34 7.34 -17.58 -11.43
CA ALA A 34 7.87 -16.42 -10.71
C ALA A 34 7.40 -16.33 -9.24
N LEU A 35 6.18 -16.78 -8.95
CA LEU A 35 5.67 -16.83 -7.58
C LEU A 35 6.28 -17.98 -6.78
N ALA A 36 6.58 -19.12 -7.42
CA ALA A 36 7.27 -20.24 -6.80
C ALA A 36 8.68 -19.85 -6.31
N GLU A 37 9.35 -18.92 -6.97
CA GLU A 37 10.62 -18.36 -6.49
C GLU A 37 10.49 -17.53 -5.19
N CYS A 38 9.29 -17.00 -4.90
CA CYS A 38 9.03 -16.14 -3.76
C CYS A 38 8.34 -16.86 -2.59
N ASP A 39 7.71 -18.01 -2.84
CA ASP A 39 6.90 -18.72 -1.85
C ASP A 39 7.05 -20.23 -1.93
N ASP A 40 7.58 -20.84 -0.87
CA ASP A 40 7.84 -22.29 -0.81
C ASP A 40 6.56 -23.13 -0.94
N ALA A 41 5.41 -22.64 -0.44
CA ALA A 41 4.15 -23.37 -0.55
C ALA A 41 3.60 -23.36 -1.99
N ILE A 42 3.79 -22.27 -2.71
CA ILE A 42 3.49 -22.20 -4.15
C ILE A 42 4.46 -23.10 -4.92
N MET A 43 5.75 -23.08 -4.56
CA MET A 43 6.77 -23.93 -5.20
C MET A 43 6.41 -25.41 -5.09
N GLU A 44 6.02 -25.88 -3.90
CA GLU A 44 5.66 -27.28 -3.67
C GLU A 44 4.47 -27.69 -4.56
N LYS A 45 3.40 -26.90 -4.59
CA LYS A 45 2.23 -27.16 -5.43
C LYS A 45 2.50 -27.03 -6.92
N TYR A 46 3.37 -26.11 -7.32
CA TYR A 46 3.73 -25.90 -8.72
C TYR A 46 4.43 -27.14 -9.31
N PHE A 47 5.27 -27.81 -8.54
CA PHE A 47 5.94 -29.05 -8.95
C PHE A 47 5.06 -30.30 -8.83
N ASP A 48 4.08 -30.33 -7.93
CA ASP A 48 3.18 -31.47 -7.75
C ASP A 48 1.99 -31.38 -8.74
N ASP A 49 1.15 -30.37 -8.58
CA ASP A 49 0.01 -30.09 -9.48
C ASP A 49 -0.36 -28.60 -9.46
N PRO A 50 0.06 -27.80 -10.46
CA PRO A 50 -0.23 -26.38 -10.57
C PRO A 50 -1.73 -26.03 -10.59
N SER A 51 -2.60 -26.98 -10.96
CA SER A 51 -4.04 -26.77 -11.03
C SER A 51 -4.69 -26.64 -9.64
N THR A 52 -4.00 -27.08 -8.60
CA THR A 52 -4.47 -26.99 -7.21
C THR A 52 -4.22 -25.63 -6.56
N ILE A 53 -3.43 -24.76 -7.21
CA ILE A 53 -3.13 -23.43 -6.69
C ILE A 53 -4.35 -22.52 -6.87
N THR A 54 -4.90 -22.09 -5.75
CA THR A 54 -6.08 -21.24 -5.70
C THR A 54 -5.75 -19.77 -5.97
N GLU A 55 -6.75 -18.97 -6.34
CA GLU A 55 -6.59 -17.53 -6.54
C GLU A 55 -6.16 -16.81 -5.25
N ASP A 56 -6.69 -17.22 -4.10
CA ASP A 56 -6.30 -16.65 -2.80
C ASP A 56 -4.82 -16.89 -2.49
N GLU A 57 -4.31 -18.08 -2.81
CA GLU A 57 -2.89 -18.40 -2.63
C GLU A 57 -2.00 -17.60 -3.57
N ILE A 58 -2.43 -17.41 -4.82
CA ILE A 58 -1.73 -16.56 -5.78
C ILE A 58 -1.67 -15.12 -5.25
N ASN A 59 -2.79 -14.56 -4.81
CA ASN A 59 -2.85 -13.21 -4.28
C ASN A 59 -1.98 -13.04 -3.02
N ALA A 60 -1.97 -14.03 -2.13
CA ALA A 60 -1.12 -14.03 -0.94
C ALA A 60 0.37 -14.07 -1.30
N ALA A 61 0.75 -14.89 -2.28
CA ALA A 61 2.13 -14.97 -2.77
C ALA A 61 2.58 -13.69 -3.47
N ILE A 62 1.71 -13.08 -4.31
CA ILE A 62 1.98 -11.76 -4.92
C ILE A 62 2.24 -10.72 -3.84
N ARG A 63 1.37 -10.66 -2.81
CA ARG A 63 1.58 -9.72 -1.69
C ARG A 63 2.90 -9.97 -0.99
N LYS A 64 3.20 -11.21 -0.64
CA LYS A 64 4.44 -11.60 0.04
C LYS A 64 5.68 -11.18 -0.76
N GLY A 65 5.72 -11.52 -2.04
CA GLY A 65 6.83 -11.16 -2.93
C GLY A 65 6.96 -9.64 -3.14
N THR A 66 5.82 -8.92 -3.19
CA THR A 66 5.80 -7.44 -3.31
C THR A 66 6.33 -6.78 -2.04
N LEU A 67 5.89 -7.21 -0.86
CA LEU A 67 6.38 -6.67 0.43
C LEU A 67 7.87 -6.96 0.65
N ALA A 68 8.35 -8.11 0.16
CA ALA A 68 9.76 -8.47 0.18
C ALA A 68 10.60 -7.79 -0.92
N MET A 69 10.00 -6.97 -1.79
CA MET A 69 10.64 -6.32 -2.94
C MET A 69 11.28 -7.30 -3.94
N GLN A 70 10.75 -8.51 -4.03
CA GLN A 70 11.23 -9.55 -4.96
C GLN A 70 10.54 -9.47 -6.32
N ILE A 71 9.26 -9.07 -6.33
CA ILE A 71 8.47 -8.91 -7.55
C ILE A 71 7.76 -7.56 -7.57
N ASN A 72 7.36 -7.13 -8.77
CA ASN A 72 6.58 -5.91 -8.99
C ASN A 72 5.31 -6.29 -9.77
N PRO A 73 4.13 -6.37 -9.12
CA PRO A 73 2.88 -6.64 -9.81
C PRO A 73 2.59 -5.58 -10.86
N MET A 74 2.16 -6.02 -12.04
CA MET A 74 1.82 -5.12 -13.16
C MET A 74 0.39 -5.39 -13.61
N THR A 75 -0.38 -4.32 -13.78
CA THR A 75 -1.76 -4.37 -14.28
C THR A 75 -1.89 -3.54 -15.55
N CYS A 76 -2.83 -3.91 -16.42
CA CYS A 76 -3.14 -3.16 -17.63
C CYS A 76 -4.50 -2.49 -17.52
N GLY A 77 -4.61 -1.30 -18.10
CA GLY A 77 -5.88 -0.58 -18.11
C GLY A 77 -5.83 0.66 -18.98
N SER A 78 -6.96 1.36 -19.08
CA SER A 78 -7.07 2.64 -19.76
C SER A 78 -7.79 3.64 -18.85
N SER A 79 -7.04 4.42 -18.10
CA SER A 79 -7.60 5.43 -17.18
C SER A 79 -8.43 6.49 -17.91
N PHE A 80 -8.03 6.87 -19.11
CA PHE A 80 -8.78 7.82 -19.93
C PHE A 80 -10.19 7.31 -20.30
N LYS A 81 -10.33 5.99 -20.50
CA LYS A 81 -11.61 5.33 -20.77
C LYS A 81 -12.25 4.73 -19.51
N ASN A 82 -11.67 4.98 -18.34
CA ASN A 82 -12.08 4.39 -17.06
C ASN A 82 -12.17 2.86 -17.06
N LYS A 83 -11.29 2.18 -17.84
CA LYS A 83 -11.24 0.71 -17.94
C LYS A 83 -10.11 0.18 -17.06
N GLY A 84 -10.43 -0.73 -16.13
CA GLY A 84 -9.44 -1.36 -15.23
C GLY A 84 -9.03 -0.49 -14.04
N VAL A 85 -9.66 0.66 -13.79
CA VAL A 85 -9.31 1.53 -12.66
C VAL A 85 -9.70 0.89 -11.33
N GLN A 86 -10.86 0.27 -11.24
CA GLN A 86 -11.32 -0.43 -10.03
C GLN A 86 -10.38 -1.57 -9.67
N THR A 87 -10.04 -2.43 -10.62
CA THR A 87 -9.12 -3.55 -10.40
C THR A 87 -7.70 -3.09 -10.05
N LEU A 88 -7.26 -1.94 -10.56
CA LEU A 88 -5.99 -1.33 -10.12
C LEU A 88 -6.05 -0.89 -8.66
N LEU A 89 -7.14 -0.25 -8.24
CA LEU A 89 -7.32 0.18 -6.84
C LEU A 89 -7.41 -1.01 -5.89
N ASP A 90 -8.10 -2.08 -6.32
CA ASP A 90 -8.15 -3.34 -5.56
C ASP A 90 -6.74 -3.95 -5.43
N ALA A 91 -5.95 -3.97 -6.50
CA ALA A 91 -4.57 -4.43 -6.49
C ALA A 91 -3.66 -3.58 -5.58
N VAL A 92 -3.87 -2.25 -5.53
CA VAL A 92 -3.17 -1.36 -4.58
C VAL A 92 -3.49 -1.77 -3.14
N CYS A 93 -4.76 -2.00 -2.82
CA CYS A 93 -5.17 -2.43 -1.48
C CYS A 93 -4.66 -3.84 -1.13
N ALA A 94 -4.66 -4.76 -2.11
CA ALA A 94 -4.26 -6.14 -1.90
C ALA A 94 -2.74 -6.31 -1.76
N PHE A 95 -1.93 -5.60 -2.55
CA PHE A 95 -0.51 -5.93 -2.71
C PHE A 95 0.45 -4.91 -2.10
N LEU A 96 0.07 -3.63 -1.95
CA LEU A 96 0.97 -2.64 -1.38
C LEU A 96 1.00 -2.70 0.17
N PRO A 97 2.14 -2.31 0.80
CA PRO A 97 2.25 -2.33 2.24
C PRO A 97 1.30 -1.32 2.91
N SER A 98 0.62 -1.75 3.95
CA SER A 98 -0.05 -0.87 4.90
C SER A 98 0.97 -0.29 5.90
N PRO A 99 0.61 0.73 6.68
CA PRO A 99 1.48 1.20 7.77
C PRO A 99 1.87 0.10 8.76
N GLU A 100 1.03 -0.93 8.95
CA GLU A 100 1.28 -2.05 9.85
C GLU A 100 2.30 -3.05 9.29
N ASP A 101 2.44 -3.13 7.96
CA ASP A 101 3.44 -3.97 7.29
C ASP A 101 4.85 -3.34 7.33
N THR A 102 4.95 -2.06 7.72
CA THR A 102 6.23 -1.37 7.78
C THR A 102 6.92 -1.61 9.13
N PRO A 103 8.26 -1.72 9.17
CA PRO A 103 8.98 -1.85 10.42
C PRO A 103 8.73 -0.64 11.33
N ALA A 104 8.77 -0.88 12.63
CA ALA A 104 8.66 0.18 13.62
C ALA A 104 9.74 1.26 13.40
N ILE A 105 9.38 2.52 13.60
CA ILE A 105 10.32 3.63 13.42
C ILE A 105 11.25 3.71 14.61
N GLU A 106 12.53 3.83 14.33
CA GLU A 106 13.56 4.09 15.32
C GLU A 106 13.98 5.57 15.30
N GLY A 107 14.22 6.07 16.47
CA GLY A 107 14.69 7.43 16.69
C GLY A 107 15.42 7.54 18.02
N THR A 108 15.81 8.74 18.40
CA THR A 108 16.45 9.01 19.70
C THR A 108 15.53 9.81 20.61
N ASP A 109 15.64 9.59 21.90
CA ASP A 109 14.91 10.35 22.90
C ASP A 109 15.35 11.83 22.84
N PRO A 110 14.44 12.81 22.73
CA PRO A 110 14.82 14.22 22.70
C PRO A 110 15.60 14.72 23.92
N SER A 111 15.49 14.04 25.05
CA SER A 111 16.20 14.37 26.29
C SER A 111 17.52 13.61 26.47
N ASP A 112 17.70 12.51 25.73
CA ASP A 112 18.89 11.65 25.81
C ASP A 112 19.21 11.08 24.41
N PRO A 113 20.15 11.70 23.65
CA PRO A 113 20.51 11.27 22.30
C PRO A 113 21.11 9.86 22.21
N GLU A 114 21.64 9.32 23.31
CA GLU A 114 22.20 7.96 23.35
C GLU A 114 21.09 6.88 23.48
N LYS A 115 19.89 7.29 23.89
CA LYS A 115 18.78 6.39 24.09
C LYS A 115 17.96 6.21 22.81
N VAL A 116 18.09 5.05 22.21
CA VAL A 116 17.24 4.67 21.06
C VAL A 116 15.81 4.36 21.55
N VAL A 117 14.83 4.91 20.86
CA VAL A 117 13.40 4.65 21.07
C VAL A 117 12.77 4.12 19.80
N THR A 118 11.96 3.09 19.93
CA THR A 118 11.24 2.47 18.83
C THR A 118 9.75 2.81 18.96
N ARG A 119 9.07 3.10 17.86
CA ARG A 119 7.64 3.39 17.80
C ARG A 119 6.96 2.50 16.79
N LYS A 120 5.96 1.76 17.24
CA LYS A 120 5.09 0.95 16.36
C LYS A 120 3.97 1.83 15.79
N PRO A 121 3.42 1.50 14.62
CA PRO A 121 2.32 2.27 14.02
C PRO A 121 0.96 1.98 14.70
N LEU A 122 0.90 2.16 16.04
CA LEU A 122 -0.28 1.93 16.87
C LEU A 122 -0.82 3.25 17.43
N PHE A 123 -2.13 3.33 17.64
CA PHE A 123 -2.79 4.54 18.16
C PHE A 123 -2.44 4.85 19.61
N GLU A 124 -2.10 3.83 20.39
CA GLU A 124 -1.77 3.94 21.83
C GLU A 124 -0.34 4.41 22.08
N GLU A 125 0.49 4.38 21.05
CA GLU A 125 1.87 4.86 21.14
C GLU A 125 1.95 6.38 21.30
N PRO A 126 3.03 6.90 21.89
CA PRO A 126 3.28 8.34 21.89
C PRO A 126 3.33 8.90 20.48
N LEU A 127 2.69 10.06 20.27
CA LEU A 127 2.68 10.71 18.96
C LEU A 127 4.09 10.86 18.40
N THR A 128 4.30 10.30 17.24
CA THR A 128 5.51 10.47 16.43
C THR A 128 5.10 10.86 15.02
N ALA A 129 5.49 12.06 14.60
CA ALA A 129 5.10 12.59 13.30
C ALA A 129 6.22 13.41 12.66
N LEU A 130 6.22 13.46 11.34
CA LEU A 130 7.15 14.29 10.56
C LEU A 130 6.39 15.36 9.79
N ALA A 131 6.70 16.63 10.06
CA ALA A 131 6.29 17.75 9.22
C ALA A 131 7.23 17.83 8.01
N PHE A 132 6.71 17.57 6.80
CA PHE A 132 7.55 17.41 5.61
C PHE A 132 7.34 18.49 4.55
N LYS A 133 6.25 19.26 4.64
CA LYS A 133 5.93 20.30 3.65
C LYS A 133 5.15 21.44 4.26
N ILE A 134 5.45 22.66 3.85
CA ILE A 134 4.65 23.85 4.13
C ILE A 134 4.14 24.39 2.79
N ALA A 135 2.84 24.65 2.71
CA ALA A 135 2.21 25.28 1.56
C ALA A 135 1.34 26.46 2.02
N THR A 136 1.07 27.38 1.14
CA THR A 136 0.15 28.49 1.37
C THR A 136 -1.11 28.26 0.56
N ASP A 137 -2.25 28.23 1.25
CA ASP A 137 -3.57 28.16 0.65
C ASP A 137 -4.23 29.56 0.70
N PRO A 138 -4.89 30.02 -0.39
CA PRO A 138 -5.50 31.34 -0.45
C PRO A 138 -6.60 31.58 0.59
N TYR A 139 -7.28 30.51 1.04
CA TYR A 139 -8.44 30.60 1.93
C TYR A 139 -8.09 30.25 3.39
N VAL A 140 -7.18 29.30 3.59
CA VAL A 140 -6.82 28.77 4.92
C VAL A 140 -5.54 29.39 5.46
N GLY A 141 -4.71 29.94 4.57
CA GLY A 141 -3.39 30.49 4.92
C GLY A 141 -2.30 29.44 4.89
N ARG A 142 -1.40 29.46 5.87
CA ARG A 142 -0.27 28.54 5.91
C ARG A 142 -0.68 27.17 6.41
N LEU A 143 -0.50 26.16 5.57
CA LEU A 143 -0.72 24.75 5.86
C LEU A 143 0.62 24.03 6.10
N CYS A 144 0.70 23.26 7.16
CA CYS A 144 1.81 22.36 7.44
C CYS A 144 1.34 20.92 7.23
N PHE A 145 1.94 20.24 6.26
CA PHE A 145 1.67 18.85 5.98
C PHE A 145 2.55 17.99 6.86
N PHE A 146 1.95 17.04 7.55
CA PHE A 146 2.69 16.11 8.39
C PHE A 146 2.15 14.69 8.22
N ARG A 147 3.03 13.72 8.43
CA ARG A 147 2.69 12.30 8.45
C ARG A 147 2.81 11.79 9.88
N VAL A 148 1.76 11.19 10.39
CA VAL A 148 1.76 10.47 11.67
C VAL A 148 2.28 9.06 11.43
N TYR A 149 3.28 8.66 12.19
CA TYR A 149 3.87 7.32 12.16
C TYR A 149 3.45 6.46 13.34
N ALA A 150 3.16 7.09 14.49
CA ALA A 150 2.70 6.43 15.69
C ALA A 150 1.85 7.40 16.51
N GLY A 151 0.95 6.85 17.31
CA GLY A 151 0.04 7.63 18.15
C GLY A 151 -1.06 8.32 17.36
N SER A 152 -1.74 9.26 18.02
CA SER A 152 -2.84 10.04 17.45
C SER A 152 -2.67 11.53 17.72
N LEU A 153 -3.23 12.36 16.84
CA LEU A 153 -3.20 13.81 16.96
C LEU A 153 -4.63 14.38 16.97
N THR A 154 -4.90 15.23 17.94
CA THR A 154 -6.21 15.86 18.10
C THR A 154 -6.11 17.38 17.95
N ALA A 155 -7.08 18.01 17.31
CA ALA A 155 -7.15 19.46 17.22
C ALA A 155 -7.24 20.08 18.64
N GLY A 156 -6.52 21.17 18.86
CA GLY A 156 -6.43 21.82 20.17
C GLY A 156 -5.37 21.24 21.12
N SER A 157 -4.78 20.09 20.80
CA SER A 157 -3.71 19.46 21.56
C SER A 157 -2.36 20.18 21.41
N TYR A 158 -1.39 19.77 22.21
CA TYR A 158 -0.01 20.26 22.14
C TYR A 158 0.91 19.14 21.70
N VAL A 159 1.85 19.49 20.84
CA VAL A 159 2.95 18.61 20.40
C VAL A 159 4.28 19.19 20.84
N TYR A 160 5.27 18.33 20.99
CA TYR A 160 6.64 18.73 21.23
C TYR A 160 7.42 18.75 19.92
N ASN A 161 7.89 19.92 19.50
CA ASN A 161 8.74 20.06 18.34
C ASN A 161 10.19 19.78 18.77
N THR A 162 10.69 18.59 18.41
CA THR A 162 12.04 18.13 18.79
C THR A 162 13.16 19.01 18.23
N ARG A 163 12.94 19.64 17.07
CA ARG A 163 13.92 20.53 16.45
C ARG A 163 14.06 21.87 17.19
N SER A 164 12.93 22.46 17.60
CA SER A 164 12.93 23.76 18.31
C SER A 164 13.01 23.63 19.82
N GLY A 165 12.80 22.44 20.38
CA GLY A 165 12.73 22.19 21.81
C GLY A 165 11.51 22.82 22.48
N LYS A 166 10.44 23.12 21.74
CA LYS A 166 9.28 23.87 22.24
C LYS A 166 7.99 23.08 22.08
N LYS A 167 7.03 23.35 22.97
CA LYS A 167 5.65 22.90 22.80
C LYS A 167 4.93 23.82 21.84
N GLU A 168 4.24 23.24 20.86
CA GLU A 168 3.44 23.94 19.86
C GLU A 168 2.00 23.47 19.93
N ARG A 169 1.05 24.40 19.77
CA ARG A 169 -0.38 24.08 19.78
C ARG A 169 -0.88 23.79 18.37
N ILE A 170 -1.56 22.66 18.23
CA ILE A 170 -2.26 22.30 17.00
C ILE A 170 -3.63 22.97 17.01
N SER A 171 -3.90 23.89 16.10
CA SER A 171 -5.16 24.64 16.06
C SER A 171 -6.25 23.89 15.31
N ARG A 172 -6.06 23.64 14.03
CA ARG A 172 -7.01 22.93 13.14
C ARG A 172 -6.30 21.79 12.44
N LEU A 173 -7.04 20.72 12.21
CA LEU A 173 -6.60 19.58 11.40
C LEU A 173 -7.49 19.51 10.16
N PHE A 174 -6.88 19.29 9.02
CA PHE A 174 -7.53 19.04 7.75
C PHE A 174 -7.10 17.67 7.28
N GLN A 175 -8.05 16.85 6.88
CA GLN A 175 -7.81 15.59 6.20
C GLN A 175 -7.87 15.84 4.70
N MET A 176 -6.86 15.36 3.98
CA MET A 176 -6.79 15.44 2.52
C MET A 176 -7.01 14.08 1.91
#